data_8379ac2ae73a69ccabb0dad6e2c1c160
#
_entry.id   8379ac2ae73a69ccabb0dad6e2c1c160
#
_cell.length_a   1.000
_cell.length_b   1.000
_cell.length_c   1.000
_cell.angle_alpha   90.00
_cell.angle_beta   90.00
_cell.angle_gamma   90.00
#
_symmetry.space_group_name_H-M   'P 1'
#
loop_
_entity.id
_entity.type
_entity.pdbx_description
1 polymer ?
#
loop_
_entity_poly.entity_id
_entity_poly.type
_entity_poly.pdbx_seq_one_letter_code
_entity_poly.pdbx_strand_id
1 'polypeptide(L)'
;MEKRIIAFDIGDKRIGVAASDPFNTFALPGETYWRTKSAEEDVRALLRIAAEKGAGLIVCGLPLNADGTESAQTEKTRRFAALLAAQTQLPVVFEDERCSTAEAEGVLIAGGVRREKRKESIDSIAASYILEGYLNKIKKERTMSEEKKLHEADCDCGCEEEETNLVELIDEEGKAHKCYHIGTIEYKDGWYAFFQSAEEGEEDTDEVTILQIVGEEGNEELVPVEDEKLLDEVFDEFCRVME
;
A
#
# COMPACT_ATOMS: atom_id res chain seq x y z
N MET A 1 3.27 -1.92 -15.21
CA MET A 1 2.95 -1.26 -13.90
C MET A 1 4.22 -0.80 -13.20
N GLU A 2 4.10 0.09 -12.22
CA GLU A 2 5.24 0.51 -11.40
C GLU A 2 5.60 -0.60 -10.40
N LYS A 3 6.89 -0.72 -10.03
CA LYS A 3 7.30 -1.66 -9.00
C LYS A 3 6.64 -1.34 -7.66
N ARG A 4 6.33 -2.35 -6.88
CA ARG A 4 5.70 -2.19 -5.56
C ARG A 4 6.56 -1.40 -4.59
N ILE A 5 5.92 -0.86 -3.59
CA ILE A 5 6.56 -0.17 -2.46
C ILE A 5 6.42 -1.08 -1.24
N ILE A 6 7.52 -1.28 -0.52
CA ILE A 6 7.51 -2.05 0.73
C ILE A 6 7.82 -1.13 1.90
N ALA A 7 7.10 -1.31 3.01
CA ALA A 7 7.35 -0.57 4.24
C ALA A 7 7.83 -1.48 5.37
N PHE A 8 8.74 -0.95 6.19
CA PHE A 8 9.27 -1.60 7.38
C PHE A 8 9.05 -0.72 8.61
N ASP A 9 8.30 -1.26 9.59
CA ASP A 9 8.22 -0.73 10.96
C ASP A 9 9.33 -1.37 11.80
N ILE A 10 10.41 -0.61 12.07
CA ILE A 10 11.67 -1.13 12.63
C ILE A 10 11.63 -1.09 14.16
N GLY A 11 11.12 -2.14 14.79
CA GLY A 11 11.17 -2.33 16.24
C GLY A 11 12.47 -2.97 16.75
N ASP A 12 12.66 -2.99 18.09
CA ASP A 12 13.85 -3.59 18.73
C ASP A 12 13.89 -5.13 18.61
N LYS A 13 12.74 -5.80 18.61
CA LYS A 13 12.63 -7.27 18.58
C LYS A 13 11.99 -7.82 17.33
N ARG A 14 11.18 -7.02 16.67
CA ARG A 14 10.37 -7.39 15.51
C ARG A 14 10.38 -6.24 14.51
N ILE A 15 10.18 -6.59 13.26
CA ILE A 15 10.02 -5.63 12.17
C ILE A 15 8.71 -5.99 11.48
N GLY A 16 7.76 -5.06 11.48
CA GLY A 16 6.54 -5.15 10.71
C GLY A 16 6.84 -4.94 9.23
N VAL A 17 6.19 -5.71 8.39
CA VAL A 17 6.33 -5.62 6.93
C VAL A 17 4.97 -5.35 6.32
N ALA A 18 4.89 -4.39 5.41
CA ALA A 18 3.73 -4.16 4.55
C ALA A 18 4.21 -3.92 3.12
N ALA A 19 3.39 -4.27 2.15
CA ALA A 19 3.68 -4.02 0.75
C ALA A 19 2.47 -3.36 0.07
N SER A 20 2.71 -2.52 -0.92
CA SER A 20 1.62 -1.97 -1.72
C SER A 20 0.99 -3.06 -2.60
N ASP A 21 -0.23 -2.82 -3.04
CA ASP A 21 -0.82 -3.52 -4.16
C ASP A 21 -0.04 -3.22 -5.47
N PRO A 22 -0.28 -3.95 -6.57
CA PRO A 22 0.42 -3.73 -7.84
C PRO A 22 0.24 -2.33 -8.45
N PHE A 23 -0.82 -1.60 -8.08
CA PHE A 23 -1.08 -0.24 -8.54
C PHE A 23 -0.47 0.85 -7.66
N ASN A 24 0.15 0.48 -6.54
CA ASN A 24 0.61 1.42 -5.50
C ASN A 24 -0.53 2.32 -4.97
N THR A 25 -1.74 1.75 -4.86
CA THR A 25 -2.94 2.43 -4.39
C THR A 25 -3.22 2.14 -2.92
N PHE A 26 -3.10 0.88 -2.50
CA PHE A 26 -3.42 0.41 -1.16
C PHE A 26 -2.20 -0.21 -0.48
N ALA A 27 -2.15 -0.08 0.84
CA ALA A 27 -1.16 -0.71 1.69
C ALA A 27 -1.72 -2.03 2.24
N LEU A 28 -1.06 -3.14 1.95
CA LEU A 28 -1.44 -4.48 2.39
C LEU A 28 -0.53 -4.91 3.54
N PRO A 29 -1.07 -5.28 4.72
CA PRO A 29 -0.26 -5.80 5.81
C PRO A 29 0.36 -7.14 5.40
N GLY A 30 1.64 -7.28 5.64
CA GLY A 30 2.40 -8.49 5.35
C GLY A 30 2.70 -9.29 6.63
N GLU A 31 3.90 -9.81 6.70
CA GLU A 31 4.36 -10.62 7.82
C GLU A 31 5.09 -9.78 8.89
N THR A 32 5.29 -10.35 10.06
CA THR A 32 6.16 -9.81 11.10
C THR A 32 7.48 -10.57 11.12
N TYR A 33 8.58 -9.90 10.81
CA TYR A 33 9.91 -10.48 10.88
C TYR A 33 10.47 -10.41 12.31
N TRP A 34 10.91 -11.54 12.85
CA TRP A 34 11.56 -11.61 14.16
C TRP A 34 13.07 -11.39 14.01
N ARG A 35 13.56 -10.34 14.66
CA ARG A 35 14.97 -9.96 14.57
C ARG A 35 15.88 -10.98 15.20
N THR A 36 17.03 -11.16 14.57
CA THR A 36 18.14 -11.96 15.10
C THR A 36 19.02 -11.08 16.00
N LYS A 37 20.18 -11.60 16.39
CA LYS A 37 21.19 -10.81 17.10
C LYS A 37 22.13 -10.05 16.16
N SER A 38 22.03 -10.27 14.85
CA SER A 38 22.87 -9.67 13.82
C SER A 38 22.04 -8.75 12.93
N ALA A 39 22.36 -7.47 12.95
CA ALA A 39 21.69 -6.50 12.08
C ALA A 39 21.93 -6.79 10.59
N GLU A 40 23.09 -7.36 10.24
CA GLU A 40 23.43 -7.74 8.86
C GLU A 40 22.59 -8.93 8.37
N GLU A 41 22.27 -9.88 9.27
CA GLU A 41 21.35 -10.99 8.94
C GLU A 41 19.92 -10.48 8.76
N ASP A 42 19.48 -9.59 9.65
CA ASP A 42 18.16 -8.96 9.56
C ASP A 42 18.02 -8.21 8.23
N VAL A 43 19.00 -7.37 7.87
CA VAL A 43 19.01 -6.63 6.59
C VAL A 43 18.92 -7.57 5.40
N ARG A 44 19.72 -8.65 5.37
CA ARG A 44 19.66 -9.62 4.25
C ARG A 44 18.31 -10.33 4.14
N ALA A 45 17.67 -10.62 5.28
CA ALA A 45 16.34 -11.23 5.30
C ALA A 45 15.29 -10.25 4.76
N LEU A 46 15.30 -8.99 5.20
CA LEU A 46 14.37 -7.97 4.72
C LEU A 46 14.54 -7.67 3.23
N LEU A 47 15.78 -7.61 2.74
CA LEU A 47 16.03 -7.42 1.31
C LEU A 47 15.54 -8.61 0.46
N ARG A 48 15.58 -9.82 1.00
CA ARG A 48 15.00 -10.99 0.34
C ARG A 48 13.47 -10.88 0.30
N ILE A 49 12.82 -10.50 1.41
CA ILE A 49 11.37 -10.25 1.45
C ILE A 49 11.00 -9.15 0.45
N ALA A 50 11.77 -8.06 0.39
CA ALA A 50 11.55 -6.99 -0.58
C ALA A 50 11.65 -7.48 -2.04
N ALA A 51 12.61 -8.34 -2.34
CA ALA A 51 12.76 -8.94 -3.66
C ALA A 51 11.62 -9.91 -3.99
N GLU A 52 11.21 -10.76 -3.04
CA GLU A 52 10.08 -11.70 -3.19
C GLU A 52 8.73 -10.96 -3.41
N LYS A 53 8.58 -9.76 -2.85
CA LYS A 53 7.41 -8.89 -3.05
C LYS A 53 7.53 -7.95 -4.26
N GLY A 54 8.63 -8.00 -5.01
CA GLY A 54 8.86 -7.18 -6.18
C GLY A 54 9.04 -5.69 -5.90
N ALA A 55 9.59 -5.36 -4.76
CA ALA A 55 9.73 -3.98 -4.34
C ALA A 55 10.73 -3.19 -5.21
N GLY A 56 10.33 -1.99 -5.62
CA GLY A 56 11.17 -0.99 -6.27
C GLY A 56 11.62 0.14 -5.35
N LEU A 57 10.97 0.29 -4.19
CA LEU A 57 11.25 1.32 -3.21
C LEU A 57 10.98 0.77 -1.80
N ILE A 58 11.81 1.19 -0.83
CA ILE A 58 11.68 0.82 0.57
C ILE A 58 11.33 2.07 1.38
N VAL A 59 10.25 1.99 2.17
CA VAL A 59 9.86 2.99 3.16
C VAL A 59 10.24 2.47 4.54
N CYS A 60 10.92 3.25 5.34
CA CYS A 60 11.20 2.96 6.74
C CYS A 60 10.41 3.92 7.61
N GLY A 61 9.60 3.42 8.51
CA GLY A 61 8.94 4.23 9.49
C GLY A 61 9.97 4.94 10.39
N LEU A 62 9.73 6.22 10.69
CA LEU A 62 10.61 7.03 11.52
C LEU A 62 9.89 7.43 12.81
N PRO A 63 10.19 6.77 13.94
CA PRO A 63 9.55 7.11 15.22
C PRO A 63 10.05 8.46 15.73
N LEU A 64 9.19 9.47 15.63
CA LEU A 64 9.41 10.80 16.20
C LEU A 64 8.59 10.96 17.47
N ASN A 65 9.06 11.84 18.39
CA ASN A 65 8.25 12.27 19.52
C ASN A 65 7.04 13.10 19.04
N ALA A 66 6.01 13.22 19.88
CA ALA A 66 4.82 14.01 19.56
C ALA A 66 5.12 15.47 19.17
N ASP A 67 6.20 16.04 19.70
CA ASP A 67 6.71 17.39 19.37
C ASP A 67 7.56 17.45 18.09
N GLY A 68 7.75 16.31 17.39
CA GLY A 68 8.57 16.20 16.19
C GLY A 68 10.08 16.05 16.46
N THR A 69 10.52 15.97 17.71
CA THR A 69 11.93 15.77 18.04
C THR A 69 12.37 14.31 17.90
N GLU A 70 13.64 14.09 17.62
CA GLU A 70 14.20 12.74 17.52
C GLU A 70 14.41 12.11 18.90
N SER A 71 14.12 10.81 18.98
CA SER A 71 14.30 9.97 20.16
C SER A 71 15.51 9.03 19.99
N ALA A 72 15.90 8.33 21.05
CA ALA A 72 16.91 7.27 20.94
C ALA A 72 16.47 6.14 19.98
N GLN A 73 15.16 5.90 19.83
CA GLN A 73 14.62 4.94 18.88
C GLN A 73 14.76 5.45 17.44
N THR A 74 14.52 6.73 17.18
CA THR A 74 14.74 7.37 15.88
C THR A 74 16.19 7.15 15.40
N GLU A 75 17.16 7.34 16.28
CA GLU A 75 18.58 7.14 15.94
C GLU A 75 18.90 5.68 15.60
N LYS A 76 18.34 4.71 16.35
CA LYS A 76 18.50 3.28 16.04
C LYS A 76 17.90 2.93 14.67
N THR A 77 16.70 3.42 14.39
CA THR A 77 16.01 3.23 13.10
C THR A 77 16.84 3.79 11.95
N ARG A 78 17.36 5.01 12.07
CA ARG A 78 18.23 5.62 11.05
C ARG A 78 19.51 4.80 10.80
N ARG A 79 20.15 4.29 11.85
CA ARG A 79 21.32 3.43 11.72
C ARG A 79 21.00 2.13 11.00
N PHE A 80 19.86 1.51 11.32
CA PHE A 80 19.44 0.29 10.65
C PHE A 80 19.09 0.54 9.19
N ALA A 81 18.33 1.60 8.88
CA ALA A 81 18.01 1.99 7.51
C ALA A 81 19.26 2.34 6.68
N ALA A 82 20.29 2.94 7.29
CA ALA A 82 21.57 3.18 6.62
C ALA A 82 22.30 1.87 6.26
N LEU A 83 22.24 0.84 7.14
CA LEU A 83 22.78 -0.49 6.83
C LEU A 83 22.02 -1.15 5.69
N LEU A 84 20.71 -0.98 5.65
CA LEU A 84 19.83 -1.49 4.61
C LEU A 84 20.15 -0.79 3.28
N ALA A 85 20.21 0.53 3.25
CA ALA A 85 20.56 1.32 2.07
C ALA A 85 21.96 0.99 1.52
N ALA A 86 22.91 0.63 2.38
CA ALA A 86 24.27 0.24 1.94
C ALA A 86 24.31 -1.14 1.23
N GLN A 87 23.29 -1.97 1.38
CA GLN A 87 23.23 -3.33 0.82
C GLN A 87 22.22 -3.49 -0.33
N THR A 88 21.54 -2.42 -0.73
CA THR A 88 20.56 -2.43 -1.83
C THR A 88 20.82 -1.30 -2.81
N GLN A 89 20.32 -1.47 -4.04
CA GLN A 89 20.21 -0.39 -5.03
C GLN A 89 18.84 0.31 -5.01
N LEU A 90 17.91 -0.21 -4.20
CA LEU A 90 16.59 0.38 -4.07
C LEU A 90 16.67 1.70 -3.29
N PRO A 91 15.89 2.71 -3.66
CA PRO A 91 15.73 3.90 -2.84
C PRO A 91 15.19 3.52 -1.46
N VAL A 92 15.75 4.10 -0.41
CA VAL A 92 15.27 3.95 0.97
C VAL A 92 14.85 5.33 1.46
N VAL A 93 13.58 5.48 1.80
CA VAL A 93 12.98 6.74 2.28
C VAL A 93 12.41 6.56 3.68
N PHE A 94 12.15 7.67 4.36
CA PHE A 94 11.52 7.67 5.68
C PHE A 94 10.12 8.25 5.62
N GLU A 95 9.21 7.68 6.39
CA GLU A 95 7.87 8.22 6.64
C GLU A 95 7.64 8.35 8.15
N ASP A 96 6.92 9.39 8.56
CA ASP A 96 6.65 9.71 9.97
C ASP A 96 5.64 8.71 10.58
N GLU A 97 5.98 8.07 11.69
CA GLU A 97 5.15 7.10 12.38
C GLU A 97 4.20 7.71 13.41
N ARG A 98 4.16 9.04 13.57
CA ARG A 98 3.29 9.64 14.57
C ARG A 98 1.83 9.28 14.31
N CYS A 99 1.22 8.56 15.24
CA CYS A 99 -0.16 8.05 15.23
C CYS A 99 -0.39 6.64 14.68
N SER A 100 0.47 6.08 13.82
CA SER A 100 0.27 4.78 13.17
C SER A 100 0.00 3.62 14.15
N THR A 101 0.76 3.51 15.24
CA THR A 101 0.62 2.42 16.22
C THR A 101 -0.67 2.51 17.04
N ALA A 102 -1.11 3.74 17.39
CA ALA A 102 -2.35 3.95 18.16
C ALA A 102 -3.59 3.65 17.29
N GLU A 103 -3.54 4.02 16.01
CA GLU A 103 -4.59 3.73 15.03
C GLU A 103 -4.68 2.23 14.75
N ALA A 104 -3.54 1.56 14.51
CA ALA A 104 -3.47 0.11 14.35
C ALA A 104 -4.06 -0.67 15.55
N GLU A 105 -3.74 -0.25 16.79
CA GLU A 105 -4.30 -0.88 17.98
C GLU A 105 -5.82 -0.64 18.09
N GLY A 106 -6.28 0.55 17.71
CA GLY A 106 -7.70 0.92 17.69
C GLY A 106 -8.52 0.02 16.76
N VAL A 107 -8.05 -0.19 15.54
CA VAL A 107 -8.71 -1.05 14.54
C VAL A 107 -8.77 -2.51 15.00
N LEU A 108 -7.69 -3.06 15.56
CA LEU A 108 -7.68 -4.44 16.08
C LEU A 108 -8.60 -4.63 17.28
N ILE A 109 -8.78 -3.60 18.11
CA ILE A 109 -9.74 -3.62 19.23
C ILE A 109 -11.17 -3.60 18.70
N ALA A 110 -11.46 -2.72 17.74
CA ALA A 110 -12.78 -2.61 17.11
C ALA A 110 -13.17 -3.91 16.38
N GLY A 111 -12.22 -4.55 15.69
CA GLY A 111 -12.40 -5.85 15.02
C GLY A 111 -12.48 -7.07 15.95
N GLY A 112 -12.48 -6.88 17.28
CA GLY A 112 -12.65 -7.97 18.26
C GLY A 112 -11.48 -8.98 18.31
N VAL A 113 -10.34 -8.68 17.74
CA VAL A 113 -9.16 -9.57 17.68
C VAL A 113 -8.64 -9.85 19.10
N ARG A 114 -8.43 -11.12 19.46
CA ARG A 114 -7.93 -11.52 20.77
C ARG A 114 -6.54 -10.95 21.05
N ARG A 115 -6.28 -10.54 22.30
CA ARG A 115 -5.05 -9.86 22.75
C ARG A 115 -3.73 -10.57 22.35
N GLU A 116 -3.71 -11.90 22.28
CA GLU A 116 -2.54 -12.67 21.85
C GLU A 116 -2.28 -12.54 20.35
N LYS A 117 -3.33 -12.67 19.51
CA LYS A 117 -3.24 -12.47 18.06
C LYS A 117 -2.96 -11.01 17.68
N ARG A 118 -3.49 -10.04 18.45
CA ARG A 118 -3.18 -8.61 18.24
C ARG A 118 -1.68 -8.32 18.29
N LYS A 119 -0.94 -8.96 19.20
CA LYS A 119 0.51 -8.79 19.31
C LYS A 119 1.30 -9.30 18.10
N GLU A 120 0.77 -10.27 17.38
CA GLU A 120 1.42 -10.81 16.17
C GLU A 120 1.13 -9.97 14.94
N SER A 121 -0.06 -9.38 14.86
CA SER A 121 -0.51 -8.59 13.70
C SER A 121 -0.25 -7.09 13.83
N ILE A 122 -0.02 -6.57 15.05
CA ILE A 122 0.08 -5.12 15.31
C ILE A 122 1.26 -4.48 14.57
N ASP A 123 2.38 -5.20 14.44
CA ASP A 123 3.58 -4.67 13.78
C ASP A 123 3.39 -4.59 12.25
N SER A 124 2.73 -5.59 11.64
CA SER A 124 2.42 -5.56 10.20
C SER A 124 1.35 -4.53 9.84
N ILE A 125 0.36 -4.34 10.73
CA ILE A 125 -0.65 -3.30 10.57
C ILE A 125 -0.03 -1.90 10.77
N ALA A 126 0.87 -1.72 11.74
CA ALA A 126 1.61 -0.47 11.89
C ALA A 126 2.44 -0.16 10.62
N ALA A 127 3.09 -1.18 10.04
CA ALA A 127 3.80 -1.02 8.77
C ALA A 127 2.86 -0.65 7.61
N SER A 128 1.61 -1.16 7.57
CA SER A 128 0.65 -0.76 6.55
C SER A 128 0.21 0.69 6.69
N TYR A 129 0.02 1.21 7.91
CA TYR A 129 -0.26 2.64 8.12
C TYR A 129 0.89 3.55 7.68
N ILE A 130 2.15 3.15 7.95
CA ILE A 130 3.33 3.87 7.45
C ILE A 130 3.31 3.92 5.93
N LEU A 131 3.02 2.78 5.30
CA LEU A 131 2.94 2.69 3.84
C LEU A 131 1.79 3.52 3.27
N GLU A 132 0.62 3.47 3.88
CA GLU A 132 -0.55 4.26 3.49
C GLU A 132 -0.28 5.76 3.54
N GLY A 133 0.34 6.23 4.62
CA GLY A 133 0.79 7.62 4.73
C GLY A 133 1.70 8.05 3.58
N TYR A 134 2.66 7.19 3.23
CA TYR A 134 3.55 7.43 2.10
C TYR A 134 2.83 7.41 0.74
N LEU A 135 1.92 6.45 0.51
CA LEU A 135 1.13 6.36 -0.71
C LEU A 135 0.24 7.59 -0.91
N ASN A 136 -0.45 8.03 0.14
CA ASN A 136 -1.28 9.23 0.11
C ASN A 136 -0.48 10.49 -0.22
N LYS A 137 0.76 10.60 0.30
CA LYS A 137 1.66 11.70 -0.02
C LYS A 137 2.06 11.72 -1.50
N ILE A 138 2.40 10.56 -2.07
CA ILE A 138 2.73 10.45 -3.50
C ILE A 138 1.52 10.81 -4.36
N LYS A 139 0.32 10.33 -4.00
CA LYS A 139 -0.92 10.66 -4.71
C LYS A 139 -1.13 12.18 -4.75
N LYS A 140 -1.04 12.85 -3.61
CA LYS A 140 -1.17 14.32 -3.52
C LYS A 140 -0.13 15.04 -4.38
N GLU A 141 1.13 14.60 -4.36
CA GLU A 141 2.19 15.20 -5.18
C GLU A 141 1.93 15.01 -6.69
N ARG A 142 1.37 13.87 -7.11
CA ARG A 142 0.98 13.61 -8.51
C ARG A 142 -0.16 14.52 -8.94
N THR A 143 -1.26 14.58 -8.16
CA THR A 143 -2.41 15.44 -8.43
C THR A 143 -2.00 16.91 -8.55
N MET A 144 -1.23 17.43 -7.59
CA MET A 144 -0.71 18.81 -7.63
C MET A 144 0.21 19.08 -8.84
N SER A 145 0.92 18.07 -9.33
CA SER A 145 1.80 18.23 -10.51
C SER A 145 1.03 18.23 -11.82
N GLU A 146 -0.09 17.52 -11.88
CA GLU A 146 -1.02 17.49 -13.02
C GLU A 146 -1.87 18.76 -13.08
N GLU A 147 -2.38 19.25 -11.96
CA GLU A 147 -3.10 20.51 -11.86
C GLU A 147 -2.23 21.71 -12.26
N LYS A 148 -0.97 21.75 -11.85
CA LYS A 148 -0.04 22.80 -12.31
C LYS A 148 0.20 22.81 -13.82
N LYS A 149 0.02 21.71 -14.50
CA LYS A 149 0.09 21.64 -15.98
C LYS A 149 -1.20 22.11 -16.65
N LEU A 150 -2.33 22.04 -15.95
CA LEU A 150 -3.66 22.46 -16.48
C LEU A 150 -4.06 23.88 -16.07
N HIS A 151 -3.54 24.43 -14.97
CA HIS A 151 -3.92 25.74 -14.45
C HIS A 151 -2.80 26.79 -14.64
N GLU A 152 -2.60 27.29 -15.87
CA GLU A 152 -2.05 28.63 -16.12
C GLU A 152 -3.14 29.72 -16.19
N ALA A 153 -4.33 29.50 -15.60
CA ALA A 153 -5.38 30.53 -15.55
C ALA A 153 -6.20 30.42 -14.24
N ASP A 154 -6.11 31.50 -13.43
CA ASP A 154 -6.93 31.87 -12.27
C ASP A 154 -8.24 31.08 -12.05
N CYS A 155 -8.29 30.24 -11.02
CA CYS A 155 -9.55 29.84 -10.39
C CYS A 155 -9.35 29.62 -8.88
N ASP A 156 -9.97 30.50 -8.08
CA ASP A 156 -10.15 30.39 -6.64
C ASP A 156 -11.42 29.56 -6.39
N CYS A 157 -11.35 28.22 -6.57
CA CYS A 157 -12.44 27.32 -6.21
C CYS A 157 -11.99 26.46 -5.04
N GLY A 158 -12.66 26.62 -3.89
CA GLY A 158 -12.53 25.73 -2.73
C GLY A 158 -13.14 24.38 -3.05
N CYS A 159 -12.42 23.56 -3.82
CA CYS A 159 -12.77 22.16 -4.04
C CYS A 159 -12.33 21.36 -2.82
N GLU A 160 -13.26 20.68 -2.17
CA GLU A 160 -12.95 19.65 -1.20
C GLU A 160 -12.17 18.54 -1.92
N GLU A 161 -10.97 18.22 -1.42
CA GLU A 161 -10.11 17.17 -1.96
C GLU A 161 -10.77 15.81 -1.70
N GLU A 162 -11.59 15.31 -2.62
CA GLU A 162 -11.96 13.90 -2.63
C GLU A 162 -10.73 13.09 -3.03
N GLU A 163 -10.31 12.16 -2.17
CA GLU A 163 -9.24 11.18 -2.47
C GLU A 163 -9.73 10.27 -3.60
N THR A 164 -9.53 10.66 -4.84
CA THR A 164 -10.01 9.89 -5.99
C THR A 164 -8.97 8.86 -6.42
N ASN A 165 -9.28 7.58 -6.20
CA ASN A 165 -8.55 6.44 -6.80
C ASN A 165 -8.96 6.26 -8.27
N LEU A 166 -9.04 7.36 -9.03
CA LEU A 166 -9.44 7.36 -10.43
C LEU A 166 -8.30 6.83 -11.31
N VAL A 167 -8.60 5.82 -12.11
CA VAL A 167 -7.67 5.22 -13.08
C VAL A 167 -8.31 5.19 -14.47
N GLU A 168 -7.51 5.23 -15.52
CA GLU A 168 -7.97 5.02 -16.88
C GLU A 168 -7.64 3.58 -17.31
N LEU A 169 -8.68 2.80 -17.58
CA LEU A 169 -8.56 1.46 -18.18
C LEU A 169 -8.73 1.59 -19.68
N ILE A 170 -7.86 0.93 -20.43
CA ILE A 170 -7.93 0.89 -21.90
C ILE A 170 -8.45 -0.48 -22.29
N ASP A 171 -9.56 -0.52 -23.04
CA ASP A 171 -10.13 -1.75 -23.58
C ASP A 171 -9.35 -2.28 -24.81
N GLU A 172 -9.75 -3.46 -25.30
CA GLU A 172 -9.13 -4.10 -26.46
C GLU A 172 -9.28 -3.27 -27.76
N GLU A 173 -10.25 -2.36 -27.82
CA GLU A 173 -10.49 -1.45 -28.94
C GLU A 173 -9.66 -0.16 -28.84
N GLY A 174 -8.93 0.03 -27.71
CA GLY A 174 -8.10 1.21 -27.44
C GLY A 174 -8.89 2.40 -26.88
N LYS A 175 -10.13 2.20 -26.43
CA LYS A 175 -10.93 3.22 -25.78
C LYS A 175 -10.59 3.29 -24.30
N ALA A 176 -10.37 4.51 -23.79
CA ALA A 176 -10.12 4.77 -22.37
C ALA A 176 -11.44 4.89 -21.61
N HIS A 177 -11.56 4.16 -20.50
CA HIS A 177 -12.67 4.21 -19.54
C HIS A 177 -12.15 4.70 -18.20
N LYS A 178 -12.79 5.69 -17.62
CA LYS A 178 -12.47 6.17 -16.28
C LYS A 178 -13.17 5.32 -15.24
N CYS A 179 -12.41 4.76 -14.32
CA CYS A 179 -12.92 3.90 -13.26
C CYS A 179 -12.30 4.27 -11.92
N TYR A 180 -13.06 4.12 -10.85
CA TYR A 180 -12.53 4.18 -9.49
C TYR A 180 -11.96 2.81 -9.13
N HIS A 181 -10.69 2.76 -8.74
CA HIS A 181 -10.09 1.55 -8.18
C HIS A 181 -10.52 1.42 -6.72
N ILE A 182 -11.36 0.42 -6.43
CA ILE A 182 -11.98 0.22 -5.12
C ILE A 182 -11.07 -0.59 -4.20
N GLY A 183 -10.36 -1.58 -4.74
CA GLY A 183 -9.46 -2.41 -3.96
C GLY A 183 -8.76 -3.48 -4.79
N THR A 184 -7.79 -4.14 -4.15
CA THR A 184 -7.04 -5.26 -4.74
C THR A 184 -6.82 -6.32 -3.68
N ILE A 185 -7.06 -7.59 -4.02
CA ILE A 185 -6.80 -8.73 -3.14
C ILE A 185 -5.92 -9.79 -3.81
N GLU A 186 -5.20 -10.53 -3.00
CA GLU A 186 -4.51 -11.74 -3.42
C GLU A 186 -5.37 -12.97 -3.05
N TYR A 187 -5.74 -13.79 -4.02
CA TYR A 187 -6.54 -14.99 -3.81
C TYR A 187 -6.05 -16.13 -4.69
N LYS A 188 -5.79 -17.32 -4.10
CA LYS A 188 -5.29 -18.54 -4.80
C LYS A 188 -4.11 -18.26 -5.74
N ASP A 189 -3.08 -17.59 -5.23
CA ASP A 189 -1.86 -17.20 -5.96
C ASP A 189 -2.10 -16.23 -7.15
N GLY A 190 -3.27 -15.61 -7.24
CA GLY A 190 -3.64 -14.59 -8.23
C GLY A 190 -3.97 -13.25 -7.58
N TRP A 191 -3.72 -12.17 -8.31
CA TRP A 191 -4.12 -10.82 -7.91
C TRP A 191 -5.37 -10.40 -8.66
N TYR A 192 -6.34 -9.80 -7.94
CA TYR A 192 -7.62 -9.36 -8.48
C TYR A 192 -7.87 -7.93 -8.05
N ALA A 193 -8.20 -7.08 -9.02
CA ALA A 193 -8.51 -5.68 -8.81
C ALA A 193 -9.99 -5.39 -9.09
N PHE A 194 -10.57 -4.53 -8.29
CA PHE A 194 -11.99 -4.16 -8.29
C PHE A 194 -12.13 -2.72 -8.74
N PHE A 195 -12.97 -2.50 -9.74
CA PHE A 195 -13.20 -1.19 -10.34
C PHE A 195 -14.70 -0.88 -10.41
N GLN A 196 -15.02 0.40 -10.24
CA GLN A 196 -16.35 0.96 -10.44
C GLN A 196 -16.29 2.00 -11.53
N SER A 197 -17.26 2.04 -12.45
CA SER A 197 -17.31 3.05 -13.51
C SER A 197 -17.42 4.46 -12.93
N ALA A 198 -16.67 5.41 -13.51
CA ALA A 198 -16.72 6.84 -13.17
C ALA A 198 -17.36 7.66 -14.29
N GLU A 199 -18.00 7.04 -15.31
CA GLU A 199 -18.63 7.76 -16.41
C GLU A 199 -19.97 8.38 -15.96
N GLU A 200 -20.12 9.73 -16.15
CA GLU A 200 -21.35 10.46 -15.84
C GLU A 200 -22.46 10.03 -16.81
N GLY A 201 -23.52 9.43 -16.29
CA GLY A 201 -24.76 9.18 -17.07
C GLY A 201 -25.31 7.75 -17.06
N GLU A 202 -24.61 6.79 -16.53
CA GLU A 202 -25.20 5.53 -16.13
C GLU A 202 -25.80 5.74 -14.73
N GLU A 203 -27.12 5.47 -14.59
CA GLU A 203 -27.79 5.46 -13.29
C GLU A 203 -26.92 4.64 -12.34
N ASP A 204 -26.70 5.13 -11.10
CA ASP A 204 -25.94 4.50 -10.02
C ASP A 204 -25.96 2.96 -10.13
N THR A 205 -25.11 2.43 -10.97
CA THR A 205 -24.93 0.98 -11.05
C THR A 205 -23.87 0.65 -10.03
N ASP A 206 -24.29 0.01 -8.93
CA ASP A 206 -23.40 -0.63 -7.96
C ASP A 206 -22.59 -1.78 -8.63
N GLU A 207 -22.40 -1.71 -9.97
CA GLU A 207 -21.66 -2.73 -10.72
C GLU A 207 -20.17 -2.57 -10.52
N VAL A 208 -19.59 -3.60 -9.92
CA VAL A 208 -18.15 -3.71 -9.72
C VAL A 208 -17.55 -4.62 -10.78
N THR A 209 -16.60 -4.11 -11.54
CA THR A 209 -15.83 -4.90 -12.50
C THR A 209 -14.62 -5.52 -11.79
N ILE A 210 -14.46 -6.84 -11.90
CA ILE A 210 -13.35 -7.60 -11.31
C ILE A 210 -12.42 -8.03 -12.44
N LEU A 211 -11.17 -7.61 -12.36
CA LEU A 211 -10.13 -7.97 -13.32
C LEU A 211 -8.99 -8.71 -12.62
N GLN A 212 -8.51 -9.78 -13.25
CA GLN A 212 -7.32 -10.47 -12.79
C GLN A 212 -6.07 -9.77 -13.30
N ILE A 213 -5.08 -9.60 -12.43
CA ILE A 213 -3.76 -9.07 -12.80
C ILE A 213 -2.90 -10.26 -13.19
N VAL A 214 -2.45 -10.32 -14.44
CA VAL A 214 -1.59 -11.38 -14.98
C VAL A 214 -0.32 -10.78 -15.56
N GLY A 215 0.75 -11.57 -15.65
CA GLY A 215 2.04 -11.15 -16.22
C GLY A 215 3.19 -11.16 -15.23
N GLU A 216 4.38 -10.79 -15.72
CA GLU A 216 5.59 -10.63 -14.90
C GLU A 216 5.71 -9.18 -14.44
N GLU A 217 6.43 -8.95 -13.34
CA GLU A 217 6.68 -7.63 -12.78
C GLU A 217 7.11 -6.59 -13.82
N GLY A 218 6.34 -5.50 -13.90
CA GLY A 218 6.60 -4.41 -14.84
C GLY A 218 5.96 -4.61 -16.23
N ASN A 219 5.28 -5.74 -16.45
CA ASN A 219 4.51 -6.02 -17.65
C ASN A 219 3.21 -6.76 -17.30
N GLU A 220 2.55 -6.30 -16.24
CA GLU A 220 1.25 -6.83 -15.83
C GLU A 220 0.14 -6.32 -16.74
N GLU A 221 -0.82 -7.20 -17.04
CA GLU A 221 -2.02 -6.91 -17.82
C GLU A 221 -3.26 -7.22 -16.97
N LEU A 222 -4.33 -6.46 -17.18
CA LEU A 222 -5.62 -6.69 -16.57
C LEU A 222 -6.47 -7.52 -17.54
N VAL A 223 -6.91 -8.68 -17.09
CA VAL A 223 -7.76 -9.56 -17.90
C VAL A 223 -9.09 -9.85 -17.18
N PRO A 224 -10.20 -9.95 -17.92
CA PRO A 224 -11.48 -10.34 -17.33
C PRO A 224 -11.42 -11.74 -16.71
N VAL A 225 -12.12 -11.95 -15.60
CA VAL A 225 -12.27 -13.27 -14.97
C VAL A 225 -13.41 -13.99 -15.69
N GLU A 226 -13.11 -15.04 -16.48
CA GLU A 226 -14.10 -15.80 -17.23
C GLU A 226 -14.84 -16.87 -16.41
N ASP A 227 -14.24 -17.34 -15.30
CA ASP A 227 -14.83 -18.37 -14.44
C ASP A 227 -15.78 -17.73 -13.42
N GLU A 228 -17.11 -17.91 -13.61
CA GLU A 228 -18.14 -17.37 -12.72
C GLU A 228 -17.97 -17.82 -11.25
N LYS A 229 -17.50 -19.06 -11.02
CA LYS A 229 -17.26 -19.55 -9.65
C LYS A 229 -16.08 -18.85 -8.98
N LEU A 230 -15.02 -18.61 -9.75
CA LEU A 230 -13.85 -17.89 -9.27
C LEU A 230 -14.22 -16.43 -8.97
N LEU A 231 -15.08 -15.85 -9.80
CA LEU A 231 -15.58 -14.49 -9.63
C LEU A 231 -16.38 -14.33 -8.32
N ASP A 232 -17.29 -15.27 -8.04
CA ASP A 232 -18.05 -15.31 -6.78
C ASP A 232 -17.12 -15.50 -5.57
N GLU A 233 -16.15 -16.44 -5.64
CA GLU A 233 -15.21 -16.69 -4.55
C GLU A 233 -14.31 -15.48 -4.26
N VAL A 234 -13.83 -14.80 -5.30
CA VAL A 234 -13.00 -13.60 -5.20
C VAL A 234 -13.79 -12.43 -4.62
N PHE A 235 -15.05 -12.28 -5.04
CA PHE A 235 -15.93 -11.24 -4.51
C PHE A 235 -16.27 -11.46 -3.02
N ASP A 236 -16.58 -12.73 -2.64
CA ASP A 236 -16.84 -13.10 -1.24
C ASP A 236 -15.61 -12.82 -0.35
N GLU A 237 -14.40 -13.11 -0.85
CA GLU A 237 -13.16 -12.84 -0.11
C GLU A 237 -12.91 -11.34 0.01
N PHE A 238 -13.16 -10.56 -1.05
CA PHE A 238 -13.06 -9.11 -1.01
C PHE A 238 -14.00 -8.51 0.05
N CYS A 239 -15.28 -8.89 0.06
CA CYS A 239 -16.23 -8.45 1.08
C CYS A 239 -15.75 -8.78 2.49
N ARG A 240 -15.16 -9.98 2.69
CA ARG A 240 -14.63 -10.40 4.00
C ARG A 240 -13.42 -9.58 4.48
N VAL A 241 -12.58 -9.13 3.55
CA VAL A 241 -11.39 -8.31 3.86
C VAL A 241 -11.78 -6.87 4.16
N MET A 242 -12.89 -6.39 3.56
CA MET A 242 -13.37 -5.01 3.72
C MET A 242 -14.31 -4.83 4.93
N GLU A 243 -14.81 -5.91 5.57
CA GLU A 243 -15.54 -5.89 6.86
C GLU A 243 -14.56 -5.77 8.05
#